data_162a1858cc2447f815dbaa52a39f9bed
#
_entry.id   162a1858cc2447f815dbaa52a39f9bed
#
_cell.length_a   1.000
_cell.length_b   1.000
_cell.length_c   1.000
_cell.angle_alpha   90.00
_cell.angle_beta   90.00
_cell.angle_gamma   90.00
#
_symmetry.space_group_name_H-M   'P 1'
#
loop_
_entity.id
_entity.type
_entity.pdbx_description
1 polymer ?
#
loop_
_entity_poly.entity_id
_entity_poly.type
_entity_poly.pdbx_seq_one_letter_code
_entity_poly.pdbx_strand_id
1 'polypeptide(L)'
;NKYGLKDKIQDGVILHCFDWKLSDIQAELPNIAKAGFTAVQTSPLHQKENAGSIWYMVYQPHDFIIGNGLGDEAALRSLCKEAHKYGVKIIVDVVANHTNGSLKNVSARLQDESLYHDYKGYCNDADRYSVTHGRIGMWDLKTEDPRVQKILSAYIQSLKACGVDGIRWDAIKHVGLPSENDSFIDNVVDQDMYNYGEILNTPGSSNPDKLFKEYTQYMSITDNTYGNDVTQAFAAGGTSKLKGNLVFRGIKGNKLVYWGESHDTYSNSGRDAWSKYVDQQFIDRSYAIMAGNNDATTLYY
;
A
#
# COMPACT_ATOMS: atom_id res chain seq x y z
N ASN A 1 13.15 16.06 18.28
CA ASN A 1 13.18 14.66 17.90
C ASN A 1 14.40 13.97 18.55
N LYS A 2 14.14 13.21 19.62
CA LYS A 2 15.19 12.55 20.44
C LYS A 2 16.03 11.54 19.66
N TYR A 3 15.47 10.96 18.62
CA TYR A 3 16.10 9.88 17.83
C TYR A 3 16.65 10.35 16.48
N GLY A 4 16.56 11.65 16.17
CA GLY A 4 17.05 12.21 14.90
C GLY A 4 16.28 11.72 13.66
N LEU A 5 15.03 11.24 13.84
CA LEU A 5 14.20 10.78 12.75
C LEU A 5 13.87 11.91 11.77
N LYS A 6 13.66 11.59 10.52
CA LYS A 6 13.25 12.57 9.52
C LYS A 6 11.85 13.11 9.82
N ASP A 7 11.62 14.39 9.52
CA ASP A 7 10.32 15.02 9.73
C ASP A 7 9.28 14.54 8.73
N LYS A 8 9.70 14.24 7.51
CA LYS A 8 8.82 13.76 6.44
C LYS A 8 8.99 12.26 6.23
N ILE A 9 7.90 11.56 6.00
CA ILE A 9 7.89 10.11 5.76
C ILE A 9 8.73 9.75 4.54
N GLN A 10 8.61 10.50 3.45
CA GLN A 10 9.34 10.23 2.20
C GLN A 10 10.85 10.37 2.30
N ASP A 11 11.35 11.04 3.32
CA ASP A 11 12.80 11.25 3.52
C ASP A 11 13.44 10.17 4.40
N GLY A 12 12.69 9.15 4.79
CA GLY A 12 13.12 8.14 5.75
C GLY A 12 12.81 6.71 5.35
N VAL A 13 12.69 5.87 6.36
CA VAL A 13 12.42 4.43 6.21
C VAL A 13 11.10 4.08 6.91
N ILE A 14 10.27 3.33 6.23
CA ILE A 14 9.00 2.81 6.72
C ILE A 14 9.22 1.37 7.19
N LEU A 15 8.83 1.03 8.41
CA LEU A 15 8.73 -0.36 8.87
C LEU A 15 7.34 -0.89 8.57
N HIS A 16 7.23 -1.94 7.77
CA HIS A 16 5.97 -2.62 7.51
C HIS A 16 5.69 -3.66 8.60
N CYS A 17 4.87 -3.31 9.57
CA CYS A 17 4.41 -4.21 10.63
C CYS A 17 3.23 -5.06 10.14
N PHE A 18 3.49 -5.93 9.15
CA PHE A 18 2.47 -6.76 8.53
C PHE A 18 1.88 -7.76 9.54
N ASP A 19 0.55 -7.77 9.64
CA ASP A 19 -0.24 -8.63 10.53
C ASP A 19 0.07 -8.45 12.03
N TRP A 20 0.68 -7.33 12.42
CA TRP A 20 0.91 -7.00 13.83
C TRP A 20 -0.33 -6.36 14.44
N LYS A 21 -0.66 -6.74 15.67
CA LYS A 21 -1.65 -6.02 16.46
C LYS A 21 -1.15 -4.60 16.77
N LEU A 22 -2.07 -3.65 16.81
CA LEU A 22 -1.73 -2.25 17.12
C LEU A 22 -1.08 -2.12 18.50
N SER A 23 -1.49 -2.96 19.47
CA SER A 23 -0.88 -3.03 20.81
C SER A 23 0.59 -3.44 20.76
N ASP A 24 0.93 -4.40 19.89
CA ASP A 24 2.30 -4.91 19.77
C ASP A 24 3.20 -3.87 19.10
N ILE A 25 2.70 -3.20 18.07
CA ILE A 25 3.39 -2.06 17.45
C ILE A 25 3.66 -0.97 18.49
N GLN A 26 2.64 -0.64 19.30
CA GLN A 26 2.76 0.40 20.33
C GLN A 26 3.83 0.04 21.37
N ALA A 27 3.92 -1.23 21.78
CA ALA A 27 4.93 -1.71 22.71
C ALA A 27 6.36 -1.60 22.16
N GLU A 28 6.52 -1.77 20.84
CA GLU A 28 7.82 -1.74 20.17
C GLU A 28 8.25 -0.34 19.69
N LEU A 29 7.45 0.69 19.85
CA LEU A 29 7.77 2.06 19.40
C LEU A 29 9.14 2.58 19.87
N PRO A 30 9.58 2.34 21.13
CA PRO A 30 10.91 2.76 21.56
C PRO A 30 12.04 2.12 20.74
N ASN A 31 11.91 0.83 20.41
CA ASN A 31 12.88 0.07 19.62
C ASN A 31 12.83 0.49 18.15
N ILE A 32 11.64 0.68 17.61
CA ILE A 32 11.42 1.17 16.24
C ILE A 32 12.07 2.53 16.03
N ALA A 33 11.82 3.47 16.94
CA ALA A 33 12.42 4.80 16.88
C ALA A 33 13.94 4.77 17.04
N LYS A 34 14.46 3.95 17.97
CA LYS A 34 15.90 3.77 18.18
C LYS A 34 16.59 3.16 16.94
N ALA A 35 15.91 2.28 16.23
CA ALA A 35 16.41 1.69 14.98
C ALA A 35 16.42 2.67 13.81
N GLY A 36 15.79 3.85 13.94
CA GLY A 36 15.81 4.89 12.92
C GLY A 36 14.64 4.88 11.95
N PHE A 37 13.60 4.07 12.20
CA PHE A 37 12.40 4.06 11.36
C PHE A 37 11.60 5.35 11.54
N THR A 38 11.35 6.03 10.44
CA THR A 38 10.59 7.30 10.40
C THR A 38 9.08 7.07 10.50
N ALA A 39 8.62 5.97 9.99
CA ALA A 39 7.21 5.60 10.01
C ALA A 39 7.02 4.08 10.18
N VAL A 40 5.82 3.73 10.65
CA VAL A 40 5.30 2.36 10.68
C VAL A 40 4.11 2.30 9.74
N GLN A 41 4.05 1.25 8.91
CA GLN A 41 2.87 0.89 8.15
C GLN A 41 2.17 -0.27 8.84
N THR A 42 0.88 -0.10 9.14
CA THR A 42 0.01 -1.17 9.62
C THR A 42 -0.56 -1.97 8.45
N SER A 43 -1.05 -3.18 8.72
CA SER A 43 -1.99 -3.85 7.81
C SER A 43 -3.33 -3.10 7.76
N PRO A 44 -4.23 -3.42 6.80
CA PRO A 44 -5.55 -2.79 6.74
C PRO A 44 -6.33 -2.92 8.05
N LEU A 45 -6.99 -1.83 8.45
CA LEU A 45 -7.74 -1.73 9.72
C LEU A 45 -9.26 -1.68 9.54
N HIS A 46 -9.75 -1.80 8.30
CA HIS A 46 -11.18 -1.89 8.03
C HIS A 46 -11.76 -3.20 8.56
N GLN A 47 -13.08 -3.24 8.75
CA GLN A 47 -13.77 -4.47 9.09
C GLN A 47 -13.57 -5.53 8.01
N LYS A 48 -13.28 -6.75 8.44
CA LYS A 48 -13.17 -7.92 7.57
C LYS A 48 -14.11 -9.01 8.07
N GLU A 49 -14.43 -9.96 7.20
CA GLU A 49 -15.12 -11.17 7.60
C GLU A 49 -14.22 -11.99 8.54
N ASN A 50 -14.82 -12.59 9.59
CA ASN A 50 -14.13 -13.47 10.55
C ASN A 50 -13.82 -14.87 9.97
N ALA A 51 -13.34 -14.95 8.74
CA ALA A 51 -12.99 -16.19 8.07
C ALA A 51 -11.57 -16.63 8.38
N GLY A 52 -11.29 -16.96 9.63
CA GLY A 52 -10.03 -17.58 10.03
C GLY A 52 -8.78 -16.67 10.02
N SER A 53 -7.62 -17.28 10.18
CA SER A 53 -6.31 -16.61 10.30
C SER A 53 -5.56 -16.52 8.98
N ILE A 54 -6.24 -16.55 7.84
CA ILE A 54 -5.59 -16.47 6.53
C ILE A 54 -5.20 -15.01 6.27
N TRP A 55 -3.92 -14.76 6.07
CA TRP A 55 -3.33 -13.42 5.99
C TRP A 55 -3.98 -12.51 4.93
N TYR A 56 -4.31 -13.05 3.74
CA TYR A 56 -4.88 -12.26 2.64
C TYR A 56 -6.34 -11.83 2.87
N MET A 57 -7.03 -12.40 3.85
CA MET A 57 -8.41 -12.00 4.16
C MET A 57 -8.52 -10.55 4.64
N VAL A 58 -7.44 -9.99 5.16
CA VAL A 58 -7.40 -8.56 5.52
C VAL A 58 -7.52 -7.65 4.28
N TYR A 59 -7.22 -8.17 3.09
CA TYR A 59 -7.40 -7.46 1.81
C TYR A 59 -8.77 -7.70 1.17
N GLN A 60 -9.72 -8.24 1.91
CA GLN A 60 -11.12 -8.42 1.49
C GLN A 60 -12.07 -7.65 2.44
N PRO A 61 -12.26 -6.35 2.23
CA PRO A 61 -13.10 -5.52 3.11
C PRO A 61 -14.52 -6.06 3.24
N HIS A 62 -15.01 -6.12 4.49
CA HIS A 62 -16.42 -6.30 4.82
C HIS A 62 -17.15 -4.96 4.86
N ASP A 63 -16.53 -3.96 5.47
CA ASP A 63 -17.01 -2.58 5.49
C ASP A 63 -15.84 -1.63 5.73
N PHE A 64 -15.99 -0.37 5.34
CA PHE A 64 -15.01 0.70 5.53
C PHE A 64 -15.27 1.43 6.85
N ILE A 65 -15.10 0.71 7.94
CA ILE A 65 -15.18 1.18 9.33
C ILE A 65 -13.95 0.63 10.06
N ILE A 66 -13.32 1.45 10.90
CA ILE A 66 -12.13 1.04 11.66
C ILE A 66 -12.48 -0.05 12.67
N GLY A 67 -11.75 -1.15 12.63
CA GLY A 67 -11.82 -2.23 13.62
C GLY A 67 -11.79 -3.61 12.99
N ASN A 68 -10.82 -4.41 13.42
CA ASN A 68 -10.71 -5.83 13.11
C ASN A 68 -9.85 -6.51 14.20
N GLY A 69 -9.40 -7.75 13.95
CA GLY A 69 -8.59 -8.50 14.92
C GLY A 69 -7.24 -7.87 15.28
N LEU A 70 -6.77 -6.87 14.53
CA LEU A 70 -5.52 -6.17 14.79
C LEU A 70 -5.68 -5.00 15.77
N GLY A 71 -6.87 -4.46 15.90
CA GLY A 71 -7.21 -3.38 16.81
C GLY A 71 -8.43 -2.59 16.36
N ASP A 72 -8.96 -1.80 17.27
CA ASP A 72 -10.10 -0.91 17.06
C ASP A 72 -9.66 0.57 16.95
N GLU A 73 -10.63 1.46 16.82
CA GLU A 73 -10.40 2.91 16.71
C GLU A 73 -9.67 3.46 17.94
N ALA A 74 -9.99 2.98 19.15
CA ALA A 74 -9.34 3.45 20.37
C ALA A 74 -7.87 3.01 20.42
N ALA A 75 -7.57 1.80 20.01
CA ALA A 75 -6.20 1.29 19.89
C ALA A 75 -5.40 2.09 18.84
N LEU A 76 -6.01 2.45 17.70
CA LEU A 76 -5.36 3.26 16.69
C LEU A 76 -5.04 4.68 17.20
N ARG A 77 -5.99 5.33 17.88
CA ARG A 77 -5.75 6.64 18.52
C ARG A 77 -4.62 6.58 19.54
N SER A 78 -4.58 5.53 20.35
CA SER A 78 -3.52 5.31 21.33
C SER A 78 -2.17 5.14 20.64
N LEU A 79 -2.10 4.30 19.61
CA LEU A 79 -0.87 4.08 18.84
C LEU A 79 -0.35 5.37 18.20
N CYS A 80 -1.19 6.13 17.50
CA CYS A 80 -0.79 7.39 16.84
C CYS A 80 -0.26 8.39 17.88
N LYS A 81 -1.00 8.59 18.97
CA LYS A 81 -0.60 9.49 20.08
C LYS A 81 0.76 9.10 20.67
N GLU A 82 1.00 7.81 20.87
CA GLU A 82 2.27 7.33 21.43
C GLU A 82 3.40 7.45 20.40
N ALA A 83 3.17 7.05 19.14
CA ALA A 83 4.15 7.12 18.07
C ALA A 83 4.69 8.55 17.87
N HIS A 84 3.81 9.54 17.90
CA HIS A 84 4.20 10.95 17.75
C HIS A 84 5.14 11.44 18.84
N LYS A 85 5.08 10.90 20.06
CA LYS A 85 6.05 11.24 21.14
C LYS A 85 7.48 10.81 20.77
N TYR A 86 7.62 9.75 20.00
CA TYR A 86 8.91 9.26 19.49
C TYR A 86 9.32 9.90 18.18
N GLY A 87 8.43 10.67 17.52
CA GLY A 87 8.64 11.23 16.18
C GLY A 87 8.36 10.22 15.06
N VAL A 88 7.77 9.06 15.40
CA VAL A 88 7.36 8.03 14.43
C VAL A 88 5.97 8.38 13.89
N LYS A 89 5.79 8.27 12.57
CA LYS A 89 4.52 8.49 11.87
C LYS A 89 3.82 7.15 11.65
N ILE A 90 2.50 7.20 11.51
CA ILE A 90 1.68 6.00 11.27
C ILE A 90 1.06 6.09 9.89
N ILE A 91 1.29 5.06 9.08
CA ILE A 91 0.67 4.82 7.78
C ILE A 91 -0.28 3.64 7.94
N VAL A 92 -1.48 3.77 7.39
CA VAL A 92 -2.46 2.68 7.34
C VAL A 92 -2.60 2.20 5.90
N ASP A 93 -2.59 0.89 5.71
CA ASP A 93 -2.90 0.25 4.43
C ASP A 93 -4.41 0.31 4.17
N VAL A 94 -4.81 0.81 2.99
CA VAL A 94 -6.22 1.01 2.62
C VAL A 94 -6.53 0.30 1.31
N VAL A 95 -7.51 -0.58 1.36
CA VAL A 95 -8.01 -1.33 0.21
C VAL A 95 -9.24 -0.62 -0.35
N ALA A 96 -9.05 0.26 -1.34
CA ALA A 96 -10.13 1.08 -1.89
C ALA A 96 -10.70 0.56 -3.20
N ASN A 97 -9.95 -0.28 -3.93
CA ASN A 97 -10.35 -0.77 -5.25
C ASN A 97 -11.51 -1.77 -5.21
N HIS A 98 -11.60 -2.58 -4.17
CA HIS A 98 -12.49 -3.73 -4.13
C HIS A 98 -12.98 -4.04 -2.71
N THR A 99 -13.94 -4.96 -2.63
CA THR A 99 -14.45 -5.48 -1.36
C THR A 99 -14.11 -6.98 -1.23
N ASN A 100 -15.09 -7.82 -0.99
CA ASN A 100 -14.93 -9.26 -0.82
C ASN A 100 -15.19 -10.01 -2.14
N GLY A 101 -14.77 -11.27 -2.21
CA GLY A 101 -15.08 -12.17 -3.33
C GLY A 101 -16.57 -12.52 -3.43
N SER A 102 -17.34 -12.29 -2.37
CA SER A 102 -18.79 -12.48 -2.34
C SER A 102 -19.48 -11.29 -1.68
N LEU A 103 -20.52 -10.73 -2.32
CA LEU A 103 -21.33 -9.66 -1.73
C LEU A 103 -22.15 -10.10 -0.52
N LYS A 104 -22.29 -11.41 -0.28
CA LYS A 104 -22.88 -11.91 0.96
C LYS A 104 -22.00 -11.66 2.18
N ASN A 105 -20.71 -11.44 1.95
CA ASN A 105 -19.70 -11.25 2.98
C ASN A 105 -19.35 -9.78 3.23
N VAL A 106 -20.11 -8.84 2.66
CA VAL A 106 -19.98 -7.41 2.92
C VAL A 106 -21.18 -6.90 3.72
N SER A 107 -21.03 -5.75 4.35
CA SER A 107 -22.12 -5.10 5.08
C SER A 107 -23.30 -4.76 4.17
N ALA A 108 -24.50 -4.62 4.75
CA ALA A 108 -25.73 -4.38 3.98
C ALA A 108 -25.61 -3.18 3.03
N ARG A 109 -24.93 -2.11 3.44
CA ARG A 109 -24.74 -0.92 2.58
C ARG A 109 -23.84 -1.14 1.35
N LEU A 110 -23.06 -2.21 1.36
CA LEU A 110 -22.17 -2.58 0.26
C LEU A 110 -22.70 -3.75 -0.59
N GLN A 111 -23.89 -4.27 -0.30
CA GLN A 111 -24.49 -5.37 -1.07
C GLN A 111 -25.19 -4.91 -2.35
N ASP A 112 -25.33 -3.60 -2.56
CA ASP A 112 -25.89 -3.05 -3.81
C ASP A 112 -24.90 -3.23 -4.97
N GLU A 113 -25.22 -4.12 -5.89
CA GLU A 113 -24.38 -4.41 -7.07
C GLU A 113 -24.12 -3.17 -7.94
N SER A 114 -24.97 -2.15 -7.87
CA SER A 114 -24.78 -0.91 -8.64
C SER A 114 -23.56 -0.08 -8.18
N LEU A 115 -23.01 -0.39 -7.00
CA LEU A 115 -21.76 0.22 -6.50
C LEU A 115 -20.50 -0.38 -7.13
N TYR A 116 -20.63 -1.41 -7.95
CA TYR A 116 -19.53 -2.16 -8.54
C TYR A 116 -19.56 -2.08 -10.05
N HIS A 117 -18.39 -2.20 -10.68
CA HIS A 117 -18.30 -2.32 -12.11
C HIS A 117 -18.96 -3.61 -12.60
N ASP A 118 -19.69 -3.52 -13.72
CA ASP A 118 -20.35 -4.66 -14.34
C ASP A 118 -19.48 -5.43 -15.34
N TYR A 119 -18.19 -5.06 -15.39
CA TYR A 119 -17.22 -5.74 -16.23
C TYR A 119 -17.16 -7.24 -15.93
N LYS A 120 -17.48 -8.04 -16.94
CA LYS A 120 -17.54 -9.50 -16.78
C LYS A 120 -16.16 -10.13 -16.95
N GLY A 121 -15.65 -10.68 -15.86
CA GLY A 121 -14.40 -11.42 -15.85
C GLY A 121 -13.27 -10.76 -15.08
N TYR A 122 -12.11 -11.39 -15.16
CA TYR A 122 -10.88 -10.89 -14.56
C TYR A 122 -10.26 -9.78 -15.40
N CYS A 123 -9.52 -8.89 -14.76
CA CYS A 123 -8.80 -7.85 -15.47
C CYS A 123 -7.71 -8.44 -16.38
N ASN A 124 -7.53 -7.79 -17.53
CA ASN A 124 -6.43 -8.05 -18.45
C ASN A 124 -5.37 -6.97 -18.25
N ASP A 125 -4.22 -7.35 -17.71
CA ASP A 125 -3.11 -6.44 -17.41
C ASP A 125 -2.54 -5.70 -18.63
N ALA A 126 -2.89 -6.10 -19.85
CA ALA A 126 -2.48 -5.43 -21.09
C ALA A 126 -3.46 -4.32 -21.54
N ASP A 127 -4.64 -4.23 -20.93
CA ASP A 127 -5.69 -3.28 -21.29
C ASP A 127 -6.06 -2.38 -20.12
N ARG A 128 -5.80 -1.08 -20.24
CA ARG A 128 -6.03 -0.10 -19.19
C ARG A 128 -7.48 -0.03 -18.72
N TYR A 129 -8.44 -0.08 -19.64
CA TYR A 129 -9.85 -0.09 -19.26
C TYR A 129 -10.20 -1.33 -18.43
N SER A 130 -9.71 -2.49 -18.84
CA SER A 130 -9.87 -3.73 -18.10
C SER A 130 -9.20 -3.68 -16.72
N VAL A 131 -8.02 -3.06 -16.61
CA VAL A 131 -7.31 -2.91 -15.33
C VAL A 131 -8.12 -2.08 -14.34
N THR A 132 -8.82 -1.03 -14.80
CA THR A 132 -9.59 -0.14 -13.92
C THR A 132 -11.04 -0.56 -13.70
N HIS A 133 -11.56 -1.52 -14.44
CA HIS A 133 -12.97 -1.97 -14.36
C HIS A 133 -13.12 -3.47 -14.14
N GLY A 134 -12.07 -4.25 -14.38
CA GLY A 134 -12.08 -5.71 -14.24
C GLY A 134 -11.72 -6.19 -12.86
N ARG A 135 -12.24 -7.35 -12.45
CA ARG A 135 -12.02 -7.94 -11.14
C ARG A 135 -10.62 -8.54 -11.01
N ILE A 136 -10.02 -8.36 -9.86
CA ILE A 136 -8.79 -9.09 -9.45
C ILE A 136 -9.12 -10.24 -8.47
N GLY A 137 -10.28 -10.85 -8.63
CA GLY A 137 -10.79 -11.93 -7.76
C GLY A 137 -11.89 -11.50 -6.80
N MET A 138 -11.97 -10.22 -6.47
CA MET A 138 -12.95 -9.59 -5.59
C MET A 138 -13.89 -8.69 -6.39
N TRP A 139 -15.00 -8.27 -5.78
CA TRP A 139 -15.92 -7.33 -6.39
C TRP A 139 -15.30 -5.94 -6.50
N ASP A 140 -15.20 -5.45 -7.73
CA ASP A 140 -14.50 -4.22 -8.11
C ASP A 140 -15.41 -3.00 -7.92
N LEU A 141 -15.04 -2.07 -7.03
CA LEU A 141 -15.84 -0.89 -6.73
C LEU A 141 -15.80 0.12 -7.88
N LYS A 142 -16.94 0.74 -8.18
CA LYS A 142 -17.00 1.93 -9.05
C LYS A 142 -16.39 3.12 -8.33
N THR A 143 -15.08 3.28 -8.43
CA THR A 143 -14.35 4.35 -7.73
C THR A 143 -14.74 5.74 -8.23
N GLU A 144 -15.27 5.86 -9.44
CA GLU A 144 -15.84 7.07 -10.00
C GLU A 144 -17.26 7.40 -9.46
N ASP A 145 -17.94 6.45 -8.79
CA ASP A 145 -19.29 6.68 -8.23
C ASP A 145 -19.24 7.52 -6.95
N PRO A 146 -19.95 8.66 -6.88
CA PRO A 146 -19.97 9.51 -5.70
C PRO A 146 -20.39 8.80 -4.41
N ARG A 147 -21.23 7.75 -4.48
CA ARG A 147 -21.64 6.95 -3.32
C ARG A 147 -20.48 6.16 -2.75
N VAL A 148 -19.66 5.55 -3.61
CA VAL A 148 -18.44 4.84 -3.25
C VAL A 148 -17.43 5.82 -2.67
N GLN A 149 -17.21 6.95 -3.33
CA GLN A 149 -16.31 8.01 -2.86
C GLN A 149 -16.71 8.54 -1.49
N LYS A 150 -18.00 8.73 -1.23
CA LYS A 150 -18.51 9.18 0.08
C LYS A 150 -18.17 8.19 1.20
N ILE A 151 -18.32 6.89 0.95
CA ILE A 151 -18.00 5.83 1.92
C ILE A 151 -16.50 5.83 2.22
N LEU A 152 -15.67 5.84 1.17
CA LEU A 152 -14.22 5.78 1.32
C LEU A 152 -13.64 7.07 1.91
N SER A 153 -14.13 8.24 1.49
CA SER A 153 -13.70 9.52 2.07
C SER A 153 -14.02 9.60 3.56
N ALA A 154 -15.20 9.13 4.00
CA ALA A 154 -15.55 9.07 5.42
C ALA A 154 -14.59 8.15 6.20
N TYR A 155 -14.19 7.02 5.60
CA TYR A 155 -13.20 6.13 6.21
C TYR A 155 -11.82 6.80 6.34
N ILE A 156 -11.33 7.46 5.29
CA ILE A 156 -10.07 8.20 5.32
C ILE A 156 -10.10 9.30 6.40
N GLN A 157 -11.20 10.05 6.47
CA GLN A 157 -11.35 11.10 7.50
C GLN A 157 -11.38 10.52 8.92
N SER A 158 -11.94 9.32 9.12
CA SER A 158 -11.90 8.65 10.42
C SER A 158 -10.49 8.20 10.80
N LEU A 159 -9.68 7.74 9.85
CA LEU A 159 -8.25 7.43 10.06
C LEU A 159 -7.47 8.70 10.43
N LYS A 160 -7.66 9.78 9.67
CA LYS A 160 -7.04 11.09 9.94
C LYS A 160 -7.39 11.60 11.34
N ALA A 161 -8.66 11.48 11.74
CA ALA A 161 -9.13 11.88 13.07
C ALA A 161 -8.52 11.04 14.21
N CYS A 162 -8.01 9.84 13.93
CA CYS A 162 -7.23 9.05 14.89
C CYS A 162 -5.78 9.50 15.02
N GLY A 163 -5.29 10.36 14.13
CA GLY A 163 -3.91 10.82 14.10
C GLY A 163 -3.02 10.09 13.09
N VAL A 164 -3.61 9.36 12.14
CA VAL A 164 -2.86 8.71 11.05
C VAL A 164 -2.21 9.76 10.15
N ASP A 165 -0.94 9.57 9.83
CA ASP A 165 -0.11 10.53 9.09
C ASP A 165 -0.08 10.25 7.58
N GLY A 166 -0.35 9.02 7.18
CA GLY A 166 -0.28 8.62 5.78
C GLY A 166 -1.11 7.39 5.44
N ILE A 167 -1.34 7.22 4.15
CA ILE A 167 -2.07 6.10 3.57
C ILE A 167 -1.20 5.37 2.55
N ARG A 168 -1.16 4.07 2.64
CA ARG A 168 -0.75 3.19 1.54
C ARG A 168 -1.99 2.72 0.82
N TRP A 169 -2.09 3.01 -0.46
CA TRP A 169 -3.21 2.60 -1.31
C TRP A 169 -2.93 1.27 -1.96
N ASP A 170 -3.63 0.24 -1.49
CA ASP A 170 -3.60 -1.10 -2.09
C ASP A 170 -4.12 -1.06 -3.52
N ALA A 171 -3.46 -1.80 -4.42
CA ALA A 171 -3.88 -1.99 -5.80
C ALA A 171 -4.28 -0.68 -6.53
N ILE A 172 -3.60 0.44 -6.27
CA ILE A 172 -4.00 1.75 -6.83
C ILE A 172 -3.95 1.80 -8.36
N LYS A 173 -3.15 0.94 -9.00
CA LYS A 173 -3.16 0.83 -10.46
C LYS A 173 -4.52 0.49 -11.03
N HIS A 174 -5.40 -0.12 -10.23
CA HIS A 174 -6.76 -0.52 -10.62
C HIS A 174 -7.80 0.56 -10.38
N VAL A 175 -7.43 1.65 -9.75
CA VAL A 175 -8.26 2.85 -9.59
C VAL A 175 -7.94 3.84 -10.70
N GLY A 176 -8.97 4.36 -11.35
CA GLY A 176 -8.82 5.31 -12.46
C GLY A 176 -8.21 6.64 -12.01
N LEU A 177 -7.68 7.36 -12.98
CA LEU A 177 -7.09 8.68 -12.82
C LEU A 177 -8.10 9.77 -13.23
N PRO A 178 -7.93 11.03 -12.78
CA PRO A 178 -8.78 12.13 -13.24
C PRO A 178 -8.81 12.28 -14.75
N SER A 179 -7.72 12.01 -15.46
CA SER A 179 -7.66 11.99 -16.93
C SER A 179 -8.47 10.86 -17.57
N GLU A 180 -8.88 9.87 -16.77
CA GLU A 180 -9.69 8.72 -17.19
C GLU A 180 -11.15 8.87 -16.73
N ASN A 181 -11.56 10.09 -16.33
CA ASN A 181 -12.88 10.44 -15.79
C ASN A 181 -13.22 9.75 -14.45
N ASP A 182 -12.21 9.41 -13.66
CA ASP A 182 -12.38 8.96 -12.30
C ASP A 182 -11.95 10.06 -11.32
N SER A 183 -12.91 10.62 -10.59
CA SER A 183 -12.67 11.66 -9.59
C SER A 183 -12.28 11.13 -8.20
N PHE A 184 -11.99 9.83 -8.07
CA PHE A 184 -11.62 9.21 -6.80
C PHE A 184 -10.45 9.92 -6.12
N ILE A 185 -9.37 10.17 -6.86
CA ILE A 185 -8.18 10.82 -6.31
C ILE A 185 -8.52 12.22 -5.80
N ASP A 186 -9.29 12.99 -6.57
CA ASP A 186 -9.66 14.36 -6.19
C ASP A 186 -10.57 14.42 -4.96
N ASN A 187 -11.44 13.40 -4.77
CA ASN A 187 -12.48 13.42 -3.74
C ASN A 187 -12.16 12.57 -2.51
N VAL A 188 -11.25 11.61 -2.61
CA VAL A 188 -10.98 10.64 -1.54
C VAL A 188 -9.55 10.74 -1.00
N VAL A 189 -8.57 11.01 -1.87
CA VAL A 189 -7.17 11.09 -1.46
C VAL A 189 -6.91 12.44 -0.77
N ASP A 190 -6.71 12.40 0.54
CA ASP A 190 -6.43 13.61 1.33
C ASP A 190 -4.96 14.03 1.13
N GLN A 191 -4.76 15.16 0.43
CA GLN A 191 -3.42 15.67 0.11
C GLN A 191 -2.67 16.27 1.31
N ASP A 192 -3.33 16.48 2.45
CA ASP A 192 -2.67 16.88 3.71
C ASP A 192 -1.97 15.70 4.40
N MET A 193 -2.24 14.48 3.95
CA MET A 193 -1.60 13.26 4.44
C MET A 193 -0.50 12.81 3.46
N TYR A 194 0.47 12.04 3.97
CA TYR A 194 1.37 11.31 3.07
C TYR A 194 0.59 10.20 2.36
N ASN A 195 0.73 10.12 1.04
CA ASN A 195 0.08 9.09 0.24
C ASN A 195 1.11 8.36 -0.61
N TYR A 196 1.07 7.03 -0.61
CA TYR A 196 1.73 6.26 -1.64
C TYR A 196 0.87 5.08 -2.10
N GLY A 197 1.01 4.72 -3.35
CA GLY A 197 0.21 3.68 -3.98
C GLY A 197 1.01 2.49 -4.42
N GLU A 198 0.46 1.31 -4.25
CA GLU A 198 1.01 0.09 -4.83
C GLU A 198 0.69 0.04 -6.32
N ILE A 199 1.74 0.01 -7.14
CA ILE A 199 1.63 -0.30 -8.57
C ILE A 199 2.40 -1.58 -8.84
N LEU A 200 1.72 -2.70 -8.76
CA LEU A 200 2.29 -4.00 -9.05
C LEU A 200 2.38 -4.20 -10.56
N ASN A 201 3.58 -4.44 -11.07
CA ASN A 201 3.89 -4.53 -12.50
C ASN A 201 3.59 -3.22 -13.26
N THR A 202 3.13 -3.32 -14.49
CA THR A 202 2.74 -2.14 -15.28
C THR A 202 1.27 -1.78 -15.05
N PRO A 203 0.87 -0.51 -15.19
CA PRO A 203 -0.53 -0.11 -15.00
C PRO A 203 -1.45 -0.45 -16.18
N GLY A 204 -1.09 -1.39 -17.07
CA GLY A 204 -1.93 -1.88 -18.16
C GLY A 204 -2.10 -0.86 -19.29
N SER A 205 -1.01 -0.35 -19.83
CA SER A 205 -1.06 0.66 -20.90
C SER A 205 0.06 0.46 -21.91
N SER A 206 -0.19 0.85 -23.15
CA SER A 206 0.86 0.99 -24.18
C SER A 206 1.86 2.12 -23.86
N ASN A 207 1.48 3.05 -22.96
CA ASN A 207 2.36 4.10 -22.45
C ASN A 207 2.35 4.15 -20.92
N PRO A 208 2.98 3.17 -20.24
CA PRO A 208 3.00 3.10 -18.79
C PRO A 208 3.71 4.29 -18.13
N ASP A 209 4.67 4.90 -18.80
CA ASP A 209 5.40 6.06 -18.26
C ASP A 209 4.49 7.27 -18.07
N LYS A 210 3.51 7.46 -18.96
CA LYS A 210 2.52 8.51 -18.82
C LYS A 210 1.69 8.29 -17.55
N LEU A 211 1.24 7.07 -17.30
CA LEU A 211 0.45 6.73 -16.11
C LEU A 211 1.27 6.87 -14.83
N PHE A 212 2.52 6.39 -14.78
CA PHE A 212 3.39 6.60 -13.64
C PHE A 212 3.59 8.09 -13.33
N LYS A 213 3.84 8.91 -14.34
CA LYS A 213 3.98 10.37 -14.19
C LYS A 213 2.71 11.02 -13.66
N GLU A 214 1.54 10.55 -14.08
CA GLU A 214 0.27 11.08 -13.60
C GLU A 214 -0.01 10.65 -12.16
N TYR A 215 0.12 9.38 -11.78
CA TYR A 215 0.00 8.96 -10.38
C TYR A 215 0.92 9.75 -9.47
N THR A 216 2.15 10.03 -9.90
CA THR A 216 3.13 10.76 -9.07
C THR A 216 2.86 12.26 -8.93
N GLN A 217 1.86 12.80 -9.61
CA GLN A 217 1.34 14.14 -9.31
C GLN A 217 0.57 14.17 -7.98
N TYR A 218 -0.04 13.05 -7.62
CA TYR A 218 -0.94 12.95 -6.47
C TYR A 218 -0.34 12.19 -5.29
N MET A 219 0.54 11.23 -5.53
CA MET A 219 1.10 10.36 -4.49
C MET A 219 2.48 9.83 -4.90
N SER A 220 3.20 9.24 -3.95
CA SER A 220 4.34 8.38 -4.28
C SER A 220 3.84 7.02 -4.80
N ILE A 221 4.68 6.28 -5.51
CA ILE A 221 4.35 4.96 -6.02
C ILE A 221 5.45 3.95 -5.71
N THR A 222 5.09 2.68 -5.60
CA THR A 222 6.07 1.60 -5.48
C THR A 222 6.79 1.37 -6.80
N ASP A 223 8.10 1.07 -6.73
CA ASP A 223 8.89 0.58 -7.86
C ASP A 223 9.18 -0.92 -7.69
N ASN A 224 8.16 -1.71 -7.90
CA ASN A 224 8.23 -3.15 -7.67
C ASN A 224 9.27 -3.85 -8.56
N THR A 225 9.38 -3.43 -9.81
CA THR A 225 10.34 -4.02 -10.75
C THR A 225 11.76 -3.82 -10.25
N TYR A 226 12.10 -2.62 -9.80
CA TYR A 226 13.44 -2.34 -9.29
C TYR A 226 13.76 -3.13 -8.03
N GLY A 227 12.86 -3.17 -7.05
CA GLY A 227 13.03 -3.94 -5.82
C GLY A 227 13.29 -5.43 -6.10
N ASN A 228 12.44 -6.01 -6.93
CA ASN A 228 12.58 -7.40 -7.35
C ASN A 228 13.91 -7.66 -8.08
N ASP A 229 14.27 -6.80 -9.03
CA ASP A 229 15.49 -6.95 -9.82
C ASP A 229 16.76 -6.85 -8.97
N VAL A 230 16.82 -5.93 -8.01
CA VAL A 230 17.96 -5.77 -7.09
C VAL A 230 18.13 -7.00 -6.23
N THR A 231 17.06 -7.48 -5.59
CA THR A 231 17.13 -8.65 -4.72
C THR A 231 17.51 -9.91 -5.50
N GLN A 232 16.94 -10.11 -6.68
CA GLN A 232 17.30 -11.25 -7.52
C GLN A 232 18.72 -11.14 -8.10
N ALA A 233 19.24 -9.96 -8.37
CA ALA A 233 20.61 -9.78 -8.79
C ALA A 233 21.60 -10.27 -7.72
N PHE A 234 21.35 -9.98 -6.45
CA PHE A 234 22.15 -10.52 -5.36
C PHE A 234 21.97 -12.02 -5.21
N ALA A 235 20.76 -12.54 -5.23
CA ALA A 235 20.47 -13.95 -5.08
C ALA A 235 21.07 -14.81 -6.22
N ALA A 236 21.10 -14.30 -7.45
CA ALA A 236 21.66 -14.98 -8.62
C ALA A 236 23.15 -14.72 -8.84
N GLY A 237 23.78 -13.87 -8.02
CA GLY A 237 25.23 -13.59 -8.12
C GLY A 237 25.62 -12.77 -9.34
N GLY A 238 24.72 -11.92 -9.89
CA GLY A 238 25.03 -11.13 -11.07
C GLY A 238 24.20 -9.87 -11.25
N THR A 239 24.86 -8.82 -11.76
CA THR A 239 24.24 -7.50 -12.00
C THR A 239 23.51 -7.39 -13.34
N SER A 240 23.59 -8.43 -14.19
CA SER A 240 22.95 -8.45 -15.53
C SER A 240 21.43 -8.31 -15.51
N LYS A 241 20.79 -8.58 -14.36
CA LYS A 241 19.35 -8.42 -14.15
C LYS A 241 18.94 -7.00 -13.72
N LEU A 242 19.88 -6.15 -13.34
CA LEU A 242 19.62 -4.78 -12.96
C LEU A 242 19.23 -3.95 -14.19
N LYS A 243 17.96 -3.57 -14.28
CA LYS A 243 17.40 -2.81 -15.39
C LYS A 243 17.25 -1.32 -15.09
N GLY A 244 17.69 -0.88 -13.92
CA GLY A 244 17.46 0.48 -13.43
C GLY A 244 16.04 0.63 -12.87
N ASN A 245 15.83 1.74 -12.23
CA ASN A 245 14.58 2.11 -11.56
C ASN A 245 13.75 3.08 -12.40
N LEU A 246 12.57 3.46 -11.92
CA LEU A 246 11.66 4.38 -12.62
C LEU A 246 12.23 5.80 -12.78
N VAL A 247 13.34 6.17 -12.09
CA VAL A 247 14.02 7.45 -12.30
C VAL A 247 14.53 7.54 -13.73
N PHE A 248 15.05 6.45 -14.30
CA PHE A 248 15.47 6.41 -15.71
C PHE A 248 14.30 6.58 -16.69
N ARG A 249 13.08 6.45 -16.22
CA ARG A 249 11.85 6.68 -16.99
C ARG A 249 11.23 8.05 -16.71
N GLY A 250 11.95 8.92 -16.00
CA GLY A 250 11.60 10.31 -15.72
C GLY A 250 10.66 10.51 -14.51
N ILE A 251 10.61 9.55 -13.60
CA ILE A 251 9.94 9.71 -12.31
C ILE A 251 10.92 10.28 -11.29
N LYS A 252 10.50 11.26 -10.50
CA LYS A 252 11.34 11.83 -9.44
C LYS A 252 11.57 10.80 -8.33
N GLY A 253 12.82 10.67 -7.87
CA GLY A 253 13.20 9.71 -6.83
C GLY A 253 12.37 9.85 -5.53
N ASN A 254 12.11 11.09 -5.10
CA ASN A 254 11.30 11.37 -3.91
C ASN A 254 9.79 11.03 -4.07
N LYS A 255 9.40 10.51 -5.20
CA LYS A 255 8.07 9.96 -5.49
C LYS A 255 8.06 8.43 -5.59
N LEU A 256 9.17 7.78 -5.23
CA LEU A 256 9.32 6.34 -5.30
C LEU A 256 9.47 5.71 -3.92
N VAL A 257 8.85 4.54 -3.75
CA VAL A 257 8.97 3.68 -2.57
C VAL A 257 9.62 2.38 -3.01
N TYR A 258 10.77 2.05 -2.42
CA TYR A 258 11.55 0.86 -2.71
C TYR A 258 11.41 -0.18 -1.61
N TRP A 259 11.33 -1.45 -2.01
CA TRP A 259 11.35 -2.59 -1.10
C TRP A 259 12.17 -3.75 -1.69
N GLY A 260 12.83 -4.53 -0.84
CA GLY A 260 13.60 -5.71 -1.23
C GLY A 260 12.80 -7.00 -1.15
N GLU A 261 11.83 -7.03 -0.24
CA GLU A 261 10.76 -8.02 -0.13
C GLU A 261 9.50 -7.35 0.41
N SER A 262 8.37 -8.00 0.25
CA SER A 262 7.09 -7.51 0.73
C SER A 262 6.26 -8.67 1.33
N HIS A 263 5.14 -8.32 1.97
CA HIS A 263 4.20 -9.34 2.44
C HIS A 263 3.73 -10.26 1.30
N ASP A 264 3.55 -9.74 0.10
CA ASP A 264 3.17 -10.56 -1.07
C ASP A 264 4.28 -11.50 -1.51
N THR A 265 5.51 -11.02 -1.59
CA THR A 265 6.63 -11.85 -2.03
C THR A 265 7.07 -12.87 -0.98
N TYR A 266 6.66 -12.68 0.28
CA TYR A 266 6.96 -13.60 1.39
C TYR A 266 5.80 -14.54 1.72
N SER A 267 4.58 -13.99 1.92
CA SER A 267 3.45 -14.75 2.47
C SER A 267 2.60 -15.48 1.42
N ASN A 268 2.70 -15.12 0.15
CA ASN A 268 2.01 -15.79 -0.94
C ASN A 268 2.48 -17.24 -1.15
N SER A 269 1.91 -17.92 -2.14
CA SER A 269 2.23 -19.29 -2.52
C SER A 269 2.77 -19.37 -3.96
N GLY A 270 3.42 -20.48 -4.30
CA GLY A 270 3.93 -20.70 -5.63
C GLY A 270 5.00 -19.68 -6.04
N ARG A 271 4.90 -19.16 -7.26
CA ARG A 271 5.89 -18.23 -7.83
C ARG A 271 5.93 -16.88 -7.15
N ASP A 272 4.82 -16.48 -6.54
CA ASP A 272 4.70 -15.16 -5.93
C ASP A 272 5.38 -15.11 -4.56
N ALA A 273 5.60 -16.25 -3.93
CA ALA A 273 6.27 -16.38 -2.63
C ALA A 273 7.79 -16.56 -2.76
N TRP A 274 8.43 -15.77 -3.61
CA TRP A 274 9.84 -16.00 -3.94
C TRP A 274 10.83 -15.51 -2.86
N SER A 275 10.51 -14.43 -2.14
CA SER A 275 11.47 -13.81 -1.22
C SER A 275 11.78 -14.67 0.00
N LYS A 276 10.82 -15.44 0.48
CA LYS A 276 11.05 -16.37 1.62
C LYS A 276 12.07 -17.49 1.36
N TYR A 277 12.43 -17.71 0.11
CA TYR A 277 13.45 -18.69 -0.30
C TYR A 277 14.80 -18.04 -0.62
N VAL A 278 14.90 -16.73 -0.52
CA VAL A 278 16.14 -15.97 -0.70
C VAL A 278 16.87 -15.92 0.63
N ASP A 279 18.19 -16.18 0.61
CA ASP A 279 19.02 -16.05 1.81
C ASP A 279 18.96 -14.61 2.36
N GLN A 280 18.78 -14.47 3.66
CA GLN A 280 18.61 -13.19 4.34
C GLN A 280 19.74 -12.20 4.00
N GLN A 281 20.98 -12.67 3.87
CA GLN A 281 22.10 -11.79 3.49
C GLN A 281 21.88 -11.06 2.16
N PHE A 282 21.15 -11.63 1.21
CA PHE A 282 20.85 -10.99 -0.07
C PHE A 282 19.71 -10.00 0.05
N ILE A 283 18.72 -10.30 0.89
CA ILE A 283 17.67 -9.35 1.27
C ILE A 283 18.30 -8.11 1.94
N ASP A 284 19.17 -8.31 2.93
CA ASP A 284 19.84 -7.23 3.66
C ASP A 284 20.70 -6.35 2.73
N ARG A 285 21.42 -6.95 1.78
CA ARG A 285 22.20 -6.22 0.78
C ARG A 285 21.32 -5.41 -0.16
N SER A 286 20.16 -5.95 -0.56
CA SER A 286 19.22 -5.21 -1.39
C SER A 286 18.67 -3.98 -0.66
N TYR A 287 18.32 -4.12 0.61
CA TYR A 287 17.90 -2.98 1.44
C TYR A 287 19.01 -1.96 1.65
N ALA A 288 20.26 -2.38 1.83
CA ALA A 288 21.39 -1.47 1.94
C ALA A 288 21.56 -0.59 0.68
N ILE A 289 21.40 -1.18 -0.52
CA ILE A 289 21.41 -0.41 -1.78
C ILE A 289 20.22 0.54 -1.86
N MET A 290 19.03 0.09 -1.51
CA MET A 290 17.82 0.90 -1.61
C MET A 290 17.84 2.07 -0.63
N ALA A 291 18.26 1.83 0.62
CA ALA A 291 18.40 2.88 1.62
C ALA A 291 19.50 3.90 1.26
N GLY A 292 20.47 3.50 0.43
CA GLY A 292 21.48 4.40 -0.13
C GLY A 292 20.98 5.33 -1.25
N ASN A 293 19.75 5.13 -1.75
CA ASN A 293 19.12 6.02 -2.72
C ASN A 293 18.50 7.22 -1.97
N ASN A 294 19.24 8.30 -1.84
CA ASN A 294 18.90 9.45 -1.00
C ASN A 294 17.54 10.11 -1.29
N ASP A 295 17.01 9.92 -2.50
CA ASP A 295 15.78 10.59 -2.93
C ASP A 295 14.53 9.70 -2.80
N ALA A 296 14.69 8.40 -2.54
CA ALA A 296 13.58 7.46 -2.46
C ALA A 296 13.27 7.05 -1.02
N THR A 297 12.02 6.66 -0.78
CA THR A 297 11.59 6.10 0.50
C THR A 297 11.84 4.60 0.51
N THR A 298 12.40 4.07 1.59
CA THR A 298 12.57 2.62 1.76
C THR A 298 11.42 2.05 2.60
N LEU A 299 10.76 1.02 2.08
CA LEU A 299 9.79 0.21 2.81
C LEU A 299 10.46 -1.10 3.22
N TYR A 300 10.72 -1.25 4.51
CA TYR A 300 11.33 -2.44 5.10
C TYR A 300 10.24 -3.38 5.63
N TYR A 301 10.29 -4.65 5.20
CA TYR A 301 9.36 -5.71 5.64
C TYR A 301 9.95 -6.58 6.73
#